data_ada84af84e21c62260060ca2306bedcc
#
_entry.id   ada84af84e21c62260060ca2306bedcc
#
_cell.length_a   1.000
_cell.length_b   1.000
_cell.length_c   1.000
_cell.angle_alpha   90.00
_cell.angle_beta   90.00
_cell.angle_gamma   90.00
#
_symmetry.space_group_name_H-M   'P 1'
#
loop_
_entity.id
_entity.type
_entity.pdbx_description
1 polymer ?
#
loop_
_entity_poly.entity_id
_entity_poly.type
_entity_poly.pdbx_seq_one_letter_code
_entity_poly.pdbx_strand_id
1 'polypeptide(L)'
;AHIFTSNAKNNSGDFMIGITYKNYFKEKILKNENVEFVDLDCRDPKLFHTSNINNLNSFDYIIVGGGGLILPDSGSNLNSAWQWNITNEALDNITAPIYVLSIGYNLFFKQDMTMYLRENNKSNPTLLEIFKSSITRLINKSKIFSLRHKDDCEKLISIVGEEYRNKISYEKCATIWYVEKYWKNNIQKSNEDKYLAIEIKDDREWRRY
;
A
#
# COMPACT_ATOMS: atom_id res chain seq x y z
N ALA A 1 -14.00 2.96 -3.57
CA ALA A 1 -12.91 2.43 -4.41
C ALA A 1 -11.84 1.75 -3.56
N HIS A 2 -11.16 0.75 -4.11
CA HIS A 2 -9.97 0.12 -3.52
C HIS A 2 -8.78 0.32 -4.46
N ILE A 3 -7.80 1.09 -4.00
CA ILE A 3 -6.60 1.47 -4.76
C ILE A 3 -5.42 0.62 -4.27
N PHE A 4 -4.92 -0.25 -5.14
CA PHE A 4 -3.79 -1.14 -4.88
C PHE A 4 -3.18 -1.62 -6.20
N THR A 5 -2.27 -2.58 -6.18
CA THR A 5 -1.67 -3.19 -7.39
C THR A 5 -2.61 -4.22 -8.03
N SER A 6 -3.81 -3.80 -8.47
CA SER A 6 -4.89 -4.69 -8.92
C SER A 6 -4.56 -5.47 -10.21
N ASN A 7 -3.69 -4.94 -11.06
CA ASN A 7 -3.28 -5.56 -12.32
C ASN A 7 -2.02 -6.46 -12.19
N ALA A 8 -1.60 -6.81 -10.98
CA ALA A 8 -0.46 -7.69 -10.73
C ALA A 8 -0.83 -9.16 -11.00
N LYS A 9 -1.02 -9.52 -12.28
CA LYS A 9 -1.54 -10.83 -12.74
C LYS A 9 -0.82 -12.06 -12.18
N ASN A 10 0.42 -11.91 -11.74
CA ASN A 10 1.27 -13.02 -11.26
C ASN A 10 1.64 -12.88 -9.78
N ASN A 11 0.96 -12.01 -9.03
CA ASN A 11 1.20 -11.81 -7.61
C ASN A 11 -0.01 -12.26 -6.80
N SER A 12 0.05 -13.50 -6.31
CA SER A 12 -1.01 -14.08 -5.49
C SER A 12 -1.24 -13.29 -4.18
N GLY A 13 -0.19 -12.66 -3.64
CA GLY A 13 -0.30 -11.83 -2.44
C GLY A 13 -1.17 -10.59 -2.68
N ASP A 14 -0.94 -9.86 -3.76
CA ASP A 14 -1.74 -8.69 -4.11
C ASP A 14 -3.18 -9.08 -4.44
N PHE A 15 -3.39 -10.20 -5.14
CA PHE A 15 -4.72 -10.75 -5.41
C PHE A 15 -5.47 -11.08 -4.11
N MET A 16 -4.82 -11.76 -3.17
CA MET A 16 -5.41 -12.10 -1.87
C MET A 16 -5.75 -10.88 -1.03
N ILE A 17 -4.98 -9.80 -1.14
CA ILE A 17 -5.27 -8.54 -0.48
C ILE A 17 -6.62 -7.99 -0.94
N GLY A 18 -6.85 -7.92 -2.25
CA GLY A 18 -8.13 -7.45 -2.81
C GLY A 18 -9.32 -8.25 -2.30
N ILE A 19 -9.23 -9.59 -2.31
CA ILE A 19 -10.27 -10.49 -1.78
C ILE A 19 -10.49 -10.24 -0.29
N THR A 20 -9.41 -10.12 0.48
CA THR A 20 -9.48 -9.97 1.93
C THR A 20 -10.19 -8.70 2.33
N TYR A 21 -9.85 -7.57 1.72
CA TYR A 21 -10.52 -6.30 2.03
C TYR A 21 -12.01 -6.36 1.72
N LYS A 22 -12.39 -6.88 0.53
CA LYS A 22 -13.80 -7.03 0.15
C LYS A 22 -14.58 -7.86 1.17
N ASN A 23 -14.02 -9.01 1.56
CA ASN A 23 -14.68 -9.89 2.52
C ASN A 23 -14.74 -9.27 3.91
N TYR A 24 -13.66 -8.68 4.38
CA TYR A 24 -13.60 -8.04 5.69
C TYR A 24 -14.61 -6.90 5.82
N PHE A 25 -14.65 -6.01 4.84
CA PHE A 25 -15.58 -4.89 4.86
C PHE A 25 -17.04 -5.37 4.81
N LYS A 26 -17.37 -6.30 3.91
CA LYS A 26 -18.73 -6.86 3.82
C LYS A 26 -19.17 -7.53 5.12
N GLU A 27 -18.29 -8.29 5.76
CA GLU A 27 -18.69 -9.09 6.91
C GLU A 27 -18.59 -8.33 8.24
N LYS A 28 -17.64 -7.42 8.39
CA LYS A 28 -17.31 -6.79 9.68
C LYS A 28 -17.75 -5.35 9.79
N ILE A 29 -17.66 -4.60 8.71
CA ILE A 29 -17.87 -3.15 8.75
C ILE A 29 -19.29 -2.82 8.24
N LEU A 30 -19.64 -3.32 7.08
CA LEU A 30 -20.83 -2.92 6.34
C LEU A 30 -21.89 -4.03 6.35
N LYS A 31 -22.08 -4.65 7.53
CA LYS A 31 -23.05 -5.72 7.74
C LYS A 31 -24.41 -5.34 7.15
N ASN A 32 -24.90 -6.11 6.20
CA ASN A 32 -26.22 -5.93 5.57
C ASN A 32 -26.35 -4.75 4.58
N GLU A 33 -25.29 -4.03 4.26
CA GLU A 33 -25.33 -3.00 3.21
C GLU A 33 -24.96 -3.61 1.86
N ASN A 34 -25.60 -3.12 0.81
CA ASN A 34 -25.21 -3.48 -0.55
C ASN A 34 -23.97 -2.67 -0.95
N VAL A 35 -22.80 -3.29 -0.83
CA VAL A 35 -21.52 -2.65 -1.06
C VAL A 35 -20.89 -3.15 -2.34
N GLU A 36 -20.61 -2.25 -3.24
CA GLU A 36 -19.82 -2.47 -4.44
C GLU A 36 -18.38 -2.02 -4.25
N PHE A 37 -17.43 -2.87 -4.66
CA PHE A 37 -16.01 -2.54 -4.68
C PHE A 37 -15.52 -2.36 -6.11
N VAL A 38 -14.91 -1.22 -6.37
CA VAL A 38 -14.22 -0.93 -7.63
C VAL A 38 -12.73 -0.95 -7.38
N ASP A 39 -12.03 -1.90 -8.01
CA ASP A 39 -10.58 -2.03 -7.90
C ASP A 39 -9.90 -1.11 -8.91
N LEU A 40 -8.98 -0.27 -8.44
CA LEU A 40 -8.21 0.67 -9.25
C LEU A 40 -6.71 0.36 -9.10
N ASP A 41 -6.01 0.20 -10.23
CA ASP A 41 -4.56 0.02 -10.19
C ASP A 41 -3.87 1.33 -9.81
N CYS A 42 -3.16 1.32 -8.71
CA CYS A 42 -2.48 2.50 -8.18
C CYS A 42 -1.43 3.09 -9.13
N ARG A 43 -0.95 2.30 -10.09
CA ARG A 43 0.11 2.70 -11.05
C ARG A 43 -0.44 3.37 -12.32
N ASP A 44 -1.73 3.28 -12.57
CA ASP A 44 -2.33 3.87 -13.76
C ASP A 44 -2.52 5.40 -13.58
N PRO A 45 -1.67 6.24 -14.22
CA PRO A 45 -1.73 7.68 -14.04
C PRO A 45 -3.02 8.29 -14.61
N LYS A 46 -3.69 7.61 -15.54
CA LYS A 46 -4.93 8.11 -16.14
C LYS A 46 -6.08 8.14 -15.13
N LEU A 47 -6.10 7.17 -14.20
CA LEU A 47 -7.13 7.09 -13.17
C LEU A 47 -7.03 8.24 -12.16
N PHE A 48 -5.82 8.75 -11.94
CA PHE A 48 -5.49 9.71 -10.87
C PHE A 48 -5.06 11.08 -11.40
N HIS A 49 -5.36 11.36 -12.66
CA HIS A 49 -5.17 12.70 -13.22
C HIS A 49 -6.25 13.66 -12.73
N THR A 50 -5.91 14.93 -12.58
CA THR A 50 -6.83 15.98 -12.08
C THR A 50 -8.16 16.02 -12.83
N SER A 51 -8.15 15.74 -14.14
CA SER A 51 -9.38 15.67 -14.96
C SER A 51 -10.35 14.56 -14.58
N ASN A 52 -9.86 13.51 -13.91
CA ASN A 52 -10.64 12.32 -13.51
C ASN A 52 -11.00 12.29 -12.03
N ILE A 53 -10.66 13.34 -11.30
CA ILE A 53 -10.89 13.41 -9.84
C ILE A 53 -12.38 13.30 -9.47
N ASN A 54 -13.27 13.79 -10.32
CA ASN A 54 -14.70 13.67 -10.09
C ASN A 54 -15.16 12.20 -9.99
N ASN A 55 -14.51 11.29 -10.71
CA ASN A 55 -14.80 9.86 -10.61
C ASN A 55 -14.37 9.32 -9.24
N LEU A 56 -13.23 9.77 -8.69
CA LEU A 56 -12.81 9.38 -7.34
C LEU A 56 -13.74 9.98 -6.27
N ASN A 57 -14.22 11.18 -6.47
CA ASN A 57 -15.14 11.86 -5.56
C ASN A 57 -16.56 11.30 -5.59
N SER A 58 -16.90 10.47 -6.58
CA SER A 58 -18.19 9.78 -6.62
C SER A 58 -18.26 8.54 -5.72
N PHE A 59 -17.13 8.08 -5.17
CA PHE A 59 -17.11 6.98 -4.22
C PHE A 59 -17.39 7.47 -2.80
N ASP A 60 -18.16 6.70 -2.04
CA ASP A 60 -18.41 6.98 -0.61
C ASP A 60 -17.12 6.89 0.21
N TYR A 61 -16.21 5.98 -0.16
CA TYR A 61 -14.94 5.75 0.52
C TYR A 61 -13.84 5.38 -0.47
N ILE A 62 -12.62 5.83 -0.19
CA ILE A 62 -11.40 5.44 -0.90
C ILE A 62 -10.50 4.67 0.09
N ILE A 63 -10.22 3.42 -0.21
CA ILE A 63 -9.28 2.59 0.52
C ILE A 63 -8.01 2.52 -0.31
N VAL A 64 -6.90 2.98 0.24
CA VAL A 64 -5.57 2.79 -0.33
C VAL A 64 -4.88 1.73 0.50
N GLY A 65 -4.62 0.58 -0.10
CA GLY A 65 -3.95 -0.34 0.75
C GLY A 65 -3.93 -1.78 0.44
N GLY A 66 -3.10 -2.37 1.29
CA GLY A 66 -2.52 -3.66 1.14
C GLY A 66 -1.35 -3.67 0.16
N GLY A 67 -0.43 -4.59 0.34
CA GLY A 67 0.75 -4.71 -0.48
C GLY A 67 1.87 -3.71 -0.16
N GLY A 68 2.95 -3.85 -0.88
CA GLY A 68 4.14 -3.00 -0.72
C GLY A 68 4.07 -1.74 -1.57
N LEU A 69 3.18 -0.82 -1.25
CA LEU A 69 2.96 0.36 -2.10
C LEU A 69 4.08 1.41 -2.00
N ILE A 70 4.73 1.53 -0.85
CA ILE A 70 5.93 2.37 -0.71
C ILE A 70 7.12 1.53 -1.15
N LEU A 71 7.38 1.56 -2.44
CA LEU A 71 8.45 0.80 -3.09
C LEU A 71 9.19 1.74 -4.06
N PRO A 72 10.30 2.31 -3.62
CA PRO A 72 10.98 3.39 -4.34
C PRO A 72 11.56 2.99 -5.68
N ASP A 73 11.80 1.70 -5.88
CA ASP A 73 12.50 1.18 -7.05
C ASP A 73 11.59 0.76 -8.20
N SER A 74 10.30 0.56 -7.97
CA SER A 74 9.38 0.03 -9.01
C SER A 74 8.39 1.04 -9.55
N GLY A 75 8.46 2.26 -9.11
CA GLY A 75 7.45 3.22 -9.49
C GLY A 75 7.83 4.65 -9.17
N SER A 76 9.11 4.97 -9.30
CA SER A 76 9.55 6.37 -9.18
C SER A 76 8.94 7.19 -10.31
N ASN A 77 7.63 7.39 -10.21
CA ASN A 77 6.94 8.36 -11.03
C ASN A 77 7.23 9.76 -10.51
N LEU A 78 7.20 10.74 -11.39
CA LEU A 78 7.46 12.15 -11.05
C LEU A 78 6.29 12.83 -10.33
N ASN A 79 5.16 12.16 -10.19
CA ASN A 79 3.98 12.72 -9.52
C ASN A 79 4.03 12.55 -8.00
N SER A 80 4.42 11.37 -7.53
CA SER A 80 4.39 11.04 -6.11
C SER A 80 5.66 10.38 -5.58
N ALA A 81 6.52 9.87 -6.48
CA ALA A 81 7.74 9.10 -6.20
C ALA A 81 7.51 7.79 -5.41
N TRP A 82 6.30 7.21 -5.49
CA TRP A 82 5.95 5.88 -4.97
C TRP A 82 4.90 5.21 -5.89
N GLN A 83 4.36 4.06 -5.54
CA GLN A 83 3.52 3.30 -6.50
C GLN A 83 2.19 3.97 -6.83
N TRP A 84 1.56 4.69 -5.91
CA TRP A 84 0.35 5.44 -6.26
C TRP A 84 0.69 6.68 -7.09
N ASN A 85 0.49 6.56 -8.38
CA ASN A 85 0.85 7.59 -9.35
C ASN A 85 -0.18 8.74 -9.41
N ILE A 86 -0.24 9.52 -8.34
CA ILE A 86 -1.15 10.66 -8.17
C ILE A 86 -0.36 11.97 -8.00
N THR A 87 -0.82 13.04 -8.63
CA THR A 87 -0.25 14.37 -8.40
C THR A 87 -0.72 14.96 -7.08
N ASN A 88 0.07 15.87 -6.50
CA ASN A 88 -0.36 16.60 -5.31
C ASN A 88 -1.66 17.39 -5.52
N GLU A 89 -1.82 18.01 -6.69
CA GLU A 89 -3.03 18.73 -7.07
C GLU A 89 -4.25 17.80 -7.10
N ALA A 90 -4.12 16.65 -7.75
CA ALA A 90 -5.20 15.66 -7.78
C ALA A 90 -5.55 15.16 -6.37
N LEU A 91 -4.53 14.87 -5.56
CA LEU A 91 -4.74 14.44 -4.18
C LEU A 91 -5.46 15.52 -3.34
N ASP A 92 -5.09 16.79 -3.49
CA ASP A 92 -5.73 17.89 -2.77
C ASP A 92 -7.22 18.04 -3.15
N ASN A 93 -7.58 17.72 -4.38
CA ASN A 93 -8.96 17.81 -4.90
C ASN A 93 -9.84 16.57 -4.58
N ILE A 94 -9.31 15.52 -3.97
CA ILE A 94 -10.13 14.42 -3.48
C ILE A 94 -10.93 14.89 -2.27
N THR A 95 -12.25 14.76 -2.33
CA THR A 95 -13.18 15.09 -1.23
C THR A 95 -13.71 13.85 -0.53
N ALA A 96 -13.72 12.72 -1.21
CA ALA A 96 -14.11 11.43 -0.62
C ALA A 96 -13.17 11.04 0.54
N PRO A 97 -13.68 10.46 1.62
CA PRO A 97 -12.87 10.00 2.76
C PRO A 97 -11.82 8.97 2.32
N ILE A 98 -10.55 9.19 2.67
CA ILE A 98 -9.44 8.30 2.36
C ILE A 98 -9.02 7.51 3.60
N TYR A 99 -8.86 6.21 3.45
CA TYR A 99 -8.32 5.29 4.45
C TYR A 99 -7.11 4.58 3.86
N VAL A 100 -5.95 4.79 4.45
CA VAL A 100 -4.71 4.09 4.07
C VAL A 100 -4.48 2.95 5.05
N LEU A 101 -4.58 1.71 4.56
CA LEU A 101 -4.64 0.54 5.43
C LEU A 101 -3.52 -0.45 5.12
N SER A 102 -2.67 -0.70 6.12
CA SER A 102 -1.64 -1.76 6.11
C SER A 102 -0.73 -1.75 4.88
N ILE A 103 -0.36 -0.57 4.38
CA ILE A 103 0.59 -0.49 3.27
C ILE A 103 2.00 -0.85 3.75
N GLY A 104 2.79 -1.48 2.87
CA GLY A 104 4.16 -1.84 3.17
C GLY A 104 5.16 -0.81 2.67
N TYR A 105 6.18 -0.58 3.47
CA TYR A 105 7.38 0.16 3.12
C TYR A 105 8.48 -0.85 2.79
N ASN A 106 8.55 -1.24 1.53
CA ASN A 106 9.38 -2.35 1.09
C ASN A 106 10.77 -1.87 0.67
N LEU A 107 11.70 -1.89 1.61
CA LEU A 107 13.13 -1.73 1.34
C LEU A 107 13.87 -3.05 1.61
N PHE A 108 14.91 -3.30 0.85
CA PHE A 108 15.82 -4.40 1.10
C PHE A 108 16.73 -4.10 2.30
N PHE A 109 17.31 -5.16 2.87
CA PHE A 109 18.25 -5.03 3.98
C PHE A 109 19.36 -4.02 3.66
N LYS A 110 19.65 -3.12 4.60
CA LYS A 110 20.58 -1.99 4.47
C LYS A 110 20.21 -0.90 3.45
N GLN A 111 19.04 -0.96 2.84
CA GLN A 111 18.55 0.14 2.01
C GLN A 111 17.80 1.15 2.85
N ASP A 112 17.97 2.41 2.50
CA ASP A 112 17.22 3.55 3.00
C ASP A 112 16.52 4.23 1.83
N MET A 113 15.31 4.70 2.02
CA MET A 113 14.54 5.41 1.00
C MET A 113 15.31 6.61 0.44
N THR A 114 15.97 7.37 1.33
CA THR A 114 16.75 8.54 0.94
C THR A 114 17.97 8.18 0.11
N MET A 115 18.65 7.10 0.49
CA MET A 115 19.82 6.59 -0.21
C MET A 115 19.43 6.05 -1.59
N TYR A 116 18.38 5.24 -1.65
CA TYR A 116 17.90 4.68 -2.90
C TYR A 116 17.49 5.78 -3.89
N LEU A 117 16.71 6.76 -3.48
CA LEU A 117 16.30 7.87 -4.33
C LEU A 117 17.49 8.72 -4.79
N ARG A 118 18.52 8.87 -3.96
CA ARG A 118 19.76 9.57 -4.32
C ARG A 118 20.60 8.78 -5.31
N GLU A 119 20.84 7.51 -5.06
CA GLU A 119 21.72 6.68 -5.89
C GLU A 119 21.18 6.43 -7.29
N ASN A 120 19.92 6.09 -7.39
CA ASN A 120 19.29 5.77 -8.67
C ASN A 120 18.88 7.00 -9.49
N ASN A 121 18.82 8.16 -8.88
CA ASN A 121 18.47 9.42 -9.51
C ASN A 121 19.44 10.53 -9.09
N LYS A 122 20.73 10.29 -9.23
CA LYS A 122 21.78 11.24 -8.86
C LYS A 122 21.61 12.64 -9.48
N SER A 123 20.96 12.71 -10.62
CA SER A 123 20.66 13.96 -11.33
C SER A 123 19.36 14.64 -10.89
N ASN A 124 18.55 13.97 -10.05
CA ASN A 124 17.26 14.51 -9.63
C ASN A 124 17.06 14.39 -8.10
N PRO A 125 17.71 15.25 -7.31
CA PRO A 125 17.56 15.26 -5.84
C PRO A 125 16.12 15.55 -5.39
N THR A 126 15.25 15.94 -6.29
CA THR A 126 13.86 16.31 -6.00
C THR A 126 12.94 15.14 -5.75
N LEU A 127 13.31 13.89 -6.09
CA LEU A 127 12.40 12.74 -5.88
C LEU A 127 12.07 12.49 -4.42
N LEU A 128 13.03 12.65 -3.51
CA LEU A 128 12.76 12.56 -2.08
C LEU A 128 11.81 13.66 -1.61
N GLU A 129 11.94 14.86 -2.13
CA GLU A 129 11.06 15.98 -1.82
C GLU A 129 9.66 15.74 -2.39
N ILE A 130 9.56 15.21 -3.61
CA ILE A 130 8.27 14.82 -4.22
C ILE A 130 7.61 13.74 -3.35
N PHE A 131 8.35 12.70 -2.96
CA PHE A 131 7.84 11.65 -2.08
C PHE A 131 7.35 12.23 -0.75
N LYS A 132 8.20 12.99 -0.07
CA LYS A 132 7.87 13.61 1.22
C LYS A 132 6.63 14.50 1.09
N SER A 133 6.56 15.33 0.07
CA SER A 133 5.40 16.20 -0.18
C SER A 133 4.12 15.40 -0.42
N SER A 134 4.16 14.38 -1.27
CA SER A 134 3.02 13.53 -1.59
C SER A 134 2.51 12.75 -0.39
N ILE A 135 3.42 12.07 0.33
CA ILE A 135 3.04 11.22 1.45
C ILE A 135 2.54 12.01 2.66
N THR A 136 3.11 13.19 2.94
CA THR A 136 2.63 14.05 4.02
C THR A 136 1.24 14.61 3.75
N ARG A 137 0.93 14.96 2.49
CA ARG A 137 -0.41 15.35 2.08
C ARG A 137 -1.40 14.21 2.30
N LEU A 138 -1.03 12.99 1.89
CA LEU A 138 -1.86 11.82 2.08
C LEU A 138 -2.10 11.52 3.56
N ILE A 139 -1.06 11.58 4.40
CA ILE A 139 -1.19 11.41 5.86
C ILE A 139 -2.17 12.42 6.44
N ASN A 140 -2.06 13.69 6.04
CA ASN A 140 -2.93 14.75 6.53
C ASN A 140 -4.38 14.58 6.08
N LYS A 141 -4.59 14.05 4.89
CA LYS A 141 -5.91 13.91 4.27
C LYS A 141 -6.62 12.62 4.68
N SER A 142 -5.87 11.62 5.08
CA SER A 142 -6.41 10.31 5.45
C SER A 142 -7.11 10.36 6.81
N LYS A 143 -8.23 9.64 6.91
CA LYS A 143 -8.91 9.39 8.19
C LYS A 143 -8.11 8.42 9.06
N ILE A 144 -7.46 7.44 8.42
CA ILE A 144 -6.53 6.48 9.02
C ILE A 144 -5.35 6.36 8.05
N PHE A 145 -4.14 6.33 8.59
CA PHE A 145 -2.93 6.02 7.85
C PHE A 145 -2.14 4.96 8.61
N SER A 146 -2.09 3.75 8.05
CA SER A 146 -1.40 2.64 8.72
C SER A 146 -0.44 1.89 7.80
N LEU A 147 0.66 1.45 8.41
CA LEU A 147 1.68 0.60 7.81
C LEU A 147 1.62 -0.82 8.41
N ARG A 148 2.07 -1.81 7.64
CA ARG A 148 1.98 -3.23 8.05
C ARG A 148 3.10 -3.72 8.97
N HIS A 149 4.14 -2.91 9.20
CA HIS A 149 5.23 -3.19 10.13
C HIS A 149 5.53 -1.99 11.01
N LYS A 150 5.86 -2.25 12.28
CA LYS A 150 6.20 -1.19 13.24
C LYS A 150 7.45 -0.41 12.82
N ASP A 151 8.47 -1.13 12.35
CA ASP A 151 9.72 -0.51 11.89
C ASP A 151 9.49 0.37 10.66
N ASP A 152 8.51 0.05 9.83
CA ASP A 152 8.14 0.88 8.69
C ASP A 152 7.55 2.21 9.15
N CYS A 153 6.80 2.21 10.27
CA CYS A 153 6.28 3.45 10.86
C CYS A 153 7.43 4.37 11.28
N GLU A 154 8.42 3.85 12.02
CA GLU A 154 9.57 4.64 12.46
C GLU A 154 10.39 5.17 11.28
N LYS A 155 10.61 4.35 10.27
CA LYS A 155 11.30 4.79 9.04
C LYS A 155 10.53 5.89 8.31
N LEU A 156 9.23 5.76 8.18
CA LEU A 156 8.44 6.80 7.53
C LEU A 156 8.46 8.09 8.35
N ILE A 157 8.31 8.01 9.69
CA ILE A 157 8.38 9.16 10.58
C ILE A 157 9.73 9.89 10.44
N SER A 158 10.84 9.17 10.34
CA SER A 158 12.15 9.77 10.14
C SER A 158 12.28 10.60 8.85
N ILE A 159 11.43 10.31 7.85
CA ILE A 159 11.41 11.05 6.58
C ILE A 159 10.44 12.23 6.64
N VAL A 160 9.24 12.00 7.16
CA VAL A 160 8.18 13.01 7.12
C VAL A 160 8.26 14.01 8.27
N GLY A 161 8.74 13.58 9.44
CA GLY A 161 8.90 14.39 10.65
C GLY A 161 8.12 13.83 11.84
N GLU A 162 8.60 14.13 13.04
CA GLU A 162 8.01 13.68 14.33
C GLU A 162 6.59 14.20 14.54
N GLU A 163 6.24 15.32 13.98
CA GLU A 163 4.91 15.91 14.02
C GLU A 163 3.81 15.02 13.44
N TYR A 164 4.18 14.04 12.62
CA TYR A 164 3.26 13.07 12.01
C TYR A 164 3.10 11.77 12.81
N ARG A 165 3.87 11.57 13.87
CA ARG A 165 3.88 10.32 14.66
C ARG A 165 2.48 9.88 15.09
N ASN A 166 1.66 10.78 15.59
CA ASN A 166 0.30 10.48 16.06
C ASN A 166 -0.70 10.19 14.93
N LYS A 167 -0.33 10.42 13.68
CA LYS A 167 -1.15 10.13 12.50
C LYS A 167 -0.79 8.83 11.81
N ILE A 168 0.37 8.25 12.14
CA ILE A 168 0.88 7.02 11.53
C ILE A 168 0.72 5.88 12.52
N SER A 169 -0.01 4.85 12.15
CA SER A 169 -0.26 3.68 13.00
C SER A 169 0.26 2.39 12.37
N TYR A 170 0.41 1.38 13.21
CA TYR A 170 0.70 0.02 12.78
C TYR A 170 -0.59 -0.80 12.73
N GLU A 171 -0.82 -1.46 11.60
CA GLU A 171 -1.89 -2.43 11.43
C GLU A 171 -1.37 -3.66 10.70
N LYS A 172 -1.73 -4.84 11.20
CA LYS A 172 -1.34 -6.11 10.57
C LYS A 172 -1.81 -6.19 9.13
N CYS A 173 -1.07 -6.91 8.30
CA CYS A 173 -1.50 -7.19 6.93
C CYS A 173 -2.90 -7.83 6.92
N ALA A 174 -3.79 -7.33 6.10
CA ALA A 174 -5.17 -7.80 6.02
C ALA A 174 -5.29 -9.31 5.73
N THR A 175 -4.33 -9.88 4.99
CA THR A 175 -4.32 -11.32 4.67
C THR A 175 -4.22 -12.21 5.90
N ILE A 176 -3.67 -11.71 7.01
CA ILE A 176 -3.60 -12.45 8.29
C ILE A 176 -5.02 -12.77 8.78
N TRP A 177 -5.93 -11.78 8.72
CA TRP A 177 -7.33 -12.00 9.09
C TRP A 177 -7.99 -13.10 8.23
N TYR A 178 -7.69 -13.11 6.92
CA TYR A 178 -8.22 -14.12 6.01
C TYR A 178 -7.71 -15.53 6.37
N VAL A 179 -6.42 -15.66 6.63
CA VAL A 179 -5.80 -16.93 7.04
C VAL A 179 -6.37 -17.41 8.38
N GLU A 180 -6.47 -16.52 9.36
CA GLU A 180 -7.04 -16.88 10.67
C GLU A 180 -8.49 -17.36 10.56
N LYS A 181 -9.29 -16.72 9.71
CA LYS A 181 -10.71 -17.06 9.56
C LYS A 181 -10.95 -18.32 8.76
N TYR A 182 -10.32 -18.45 7.61
CA TYR A 182 -10.68 -19.48 6.63
C TYR A 182 -9.72 -20.69 6.63
N TRP A 183 -8.48 -20.52 7.07
CA TRP A 183 -7.47 -21.57 6.97
C TRP A 183 -7.14 -22.20 8.32
N LYS A 184 -7.11 -21.45 9.40
CA LYS A 184 -6.71 -21.95 10.72
C LYS A 184 -7.55 -23.14 11.18
N ASN A 185 -8.85 -23.16 10.86
CA ASN A 185 -9.77 -24.23 11.24
C ASN A 185 -9.82 -25.39 10.22
N ASN A 186 -9.23 -25.19 9.03
CA ASN A 186 -9.25 -26.17 7.94
C ASN A 186 -7.90 -26.91 7.77
N ILE A 187 -6.89 -26.55 8.54
CA ILE A 187 -5.62 -27.28 8.54
C ILE A 187 -5.85 -28.59 9.27
N GLN A 188 -6.12 -29.65 8.53
CA GLN A 188 -6.00 -31.01 9.07
C GLN A 188 -4.51 -31.24 9.36
N LYS A 189 -4.18 -31.38 10.64
CA LYS A 189 -2.86 -31.87 11.04
C LYS A 189 -2.81 -33.34 10.62
N SER A 190 -2.20 -33.64 9.47
CA SER A 190 -1.81 -35.01 9.21
C SER A 190 -0.74 -35.41 10.24
N ASN A 191 -0.90 -36.55 10.89
CA ASN A 191 0.12 -37.08 11.77
C ASN A 191 1.29 -37.71 10.98
N GLU A 192 1.23 -37.63 9.66
CA GLU A 192 2.20 -38.16 8.72
C GLU A 192 3.22 -37.07 8.40
N ASP A 193 4.46 -37.44 8.39
CA ASP A 193 5.66 -36.70 7.98
C ASP A 193 5.74 -35.19 8.25
N LYS A 194 6.57 -34.81 9.17
CA LYS A 194 6.98 -33.45 9.40
C LYS A 194 7.79 -32.96 8.17
N TYR A 195 7.30 -31.98 7.46
CA TYR A 195 8.05 -31.34 6.37
C TYR A 195 8.26 -29.86 6.66
N LEU A 196 9.35 -29.32 6.14
CA LEU A 196 9.64 -27.91 6.09
C LEU A 196 9.44 -27.44 4.65
N ALA A 197 8.45 -26.58 4.42
CA ALA A 197 8.28 -25.92 3.13
C ALA A 197 9.12 -24.64 3.11
N ILE A 198 10.02 -24.52 2.15
CA ILE A 198 10.82 -23.31 1.92
C ILE A 198 10.44 -22.77 0.56
N GLU A 199 9.86 -21.55 0.53
CA GLU A 199 9.67 -20.81 -0.70
C GLU A 199 10.89 -19.92 -0.94
N ILE A 200 11.57 -20.12 -2.06
CA ILE A 200 12.67 -19.27 -2.53
C ILE A 200 12.13 -18.47 -3.69
N LYS A 201 12.08 -17.16 -3.54
CA LYS A 201 11.65 -16.25 -4.59
C LYS A 201 12.85 -15.49 -5.11
N ASP A 202 13.19 -15.75 -6.36
CA ASP A 202 14.29 -15.09 -7.08
C ASP A 202 13.72 -13.96 -7.95
N ASP A 203 13.05 -13.00 -7.32
CA ASP A 203 12.67 -11.78 -7.99
C ASP A 203 13.68 -10.67 -7.66
N ARG A 204 14.07 -9.88 -8.64
CA ARG A 204 14.90 -8.69 -8.45
C ARG A 204 16.31 -8.98 -7.90
N GLU A 205 16.92 -10.06 -8.38
CA GLU A 205 18.30 -10.44 -8.02
C GLU A 205 19.27 -9.25 -8.09
N TRP A 206 19.17 -8.43 -9.14
CA TRP A 206 19.99 -7.24 -9.36
C TRP A 206 19.84 -6.13 -8.30
N ARG A 207 18.87 -6.25 -7.40
CA ARG A 207 18.65 -5.30 -6.28
C ARG A 207 19.20 -5.78 -4.95
N ARG A 208 19.76 -6.99 -4.92
CA ARG A 208 20.23 -7.62 -3.68
C ARG A 208 21.72 -7.52 -3.46
N TYR A 209 22.48 -7.03 -4.45
CA TYR A 209 23.93 -6.96 -4.43
C TYR A 209 24.45 -5.52 -4.65
#